data_2d76bfb5fa8a859c956c205a5968c767
#
_entry.id   2d76bfb5fa8a859c956c205a5968c767
#
_cell.length_a   1.000
_cell.length_b   1.000
_cell.length_c   1.000
_cell.angle_alpha   90.00
_cell.angle_beta   90.00
_cell.angle_gamma   90.00
#
_symmetry.space_group_name_H-M   'P 1'
#
loop_
_entity.id
_entity.type
_entity.pdbx_description
1 polymer ?
#
loop_
_entity_poly.entity_id
_entity_poly.type
_entity_poly.pdbx_seq_one_letter_code
_entity_poly.pdbx_strand_id
1 'polypeptide(L)'
;MGSPSVATRPRTLTNLELRKKVARLAASDFAFACISSGRNYLSTLDMRLQNPETVRQGNAPLCGPAAFMYCVAKSFPRVYERYALELALEGNSRIGQLLVTPSSACRNATDSIGLGGISIPALDWVTLAGLRDSTNR
;
A
#
# COMPACT_ATOMS: atom_id res chain seq x y z
N MET A 1 -36.27 11.86 7.91
CA MET A 1 -35.50 11.94 8.15
C MET A 1 -34.64 11.54 7.64
N GLY A 2 -34.67 11.74 7.16
CA GLY A 2 -33.80 11.60 6.56
C GLY A 2 -33.00 10.71 6.39
N SER A 3 -32.31 10.75 5.84
CA SER A 3 -31.41 9.83 5.68
C SER A 3 -30.38 9.95 6.69
N PRO A 4 -30.68 9.63 7.92
CA PRO A 4 -29.67 9.63 8.94
C PRO A 4 -28.50 8.76 8.57
N SER A 5 -28.77 7.65 7.89
CA SER A 5 -27.69 6.78 7.50
C SER A 5 -26.72 7.48 6.56
N VAL A 6 -27.22 8.29 5.65
CA VAL A 6 -26.34 9.07 4.78
C VAL A 6 -25.57 10.09 5.57
N ALA A 7 -26.25 10.77 6.48
CA ALA A 7 -25.60 11.81 7.27
C ALA A 7 -24.52 11.24 8.19
N THR A 8 -24.70 10.00 8.67
CA THR A 8 -23.75 9.41 9.60
C THR A 8 -22.68 8.58 8.92
N ARG A 9 -22.85 8.28 7.65
CA ARG A 9 -21.87 7.48 6.93
C ARG A 9 -20.64 8.31 6.60
N PRO A 10 -19.44 7.84 6.98
CA PRO A 10 -18.23 8.57 6.62
C PRO A 10 -18.10 8.67 5.10
N ARG A 11 -17.70 9.81 4.64
CA ARG A 11 -17.43 10.00 3.23
C ARG A 11 -16.16 9.26 2.85
N THR A 12 -16.21 8.51 1.76
CA THR A 12 -15.03 7.85 1.24
C THR A 12 -14.11 8.90 0.62
N LEU A 13 -12.85 8.92 1.05
CA LEU A 13 -11.89 9.86 0.53
C LEU A 13 -11.49 9.50 -0.89
N THR A 14 -11.26 10.51 -1.70
CA THR A 14 -10.75 10.30 -3.05
C THR A 14 -9.25 9.99 -2.99
N ASN A 15 -8.72 9.46 -4.09
CA ASN A 15 -7.28 9.20 -4.15
C ASN A 15 -6.48 10.48 -3.95
N LEU A 16 -6.94 11.60 -4.49
CA LEU A 16 -6.25 12.87 -4.30
C LEU A 16 -6.21 13.26 -2.82
N GLU A 17 -7.32 13.08 -2.12
CA GLU A 17 -7.37 13.38 -0.69
C GLU A 17 -6.45 12.47 0.10
N LEU A 18 -6.39 11.19 -0.27
CA LEU A 18 -5.49 10.26 0.37
C LEU A 18 -4.02 10.65 0.12
N ARG A 19 -3.70 11.08 -1.09
CA ARG A 19 -2.35 11.55 -1.40
C ARG A 19 -1.97 12.75 -0.54
N LYS A 20 -2.88 13.67 -0.36
CA LYS A 20 -2.61 14.85 0.48
C LYS A 20 -2.33 14.43 1.92
N LYS A 21 -3.07 13.47 2.44
CA LYS A 21 -2.83 12.98 3.78
C LYS A 21 -1.45 12.32 3.90
N VAL A 22 -1.08 11.50 2.92
CA VAL A 22 0.23 10.86 2.92
C VAL A 22 1.34 11.90 2.88
N ALA A 23 1.18 12.95 2.08
CA ALA A 23 2.19 13.98 1.95
C ALA A 23 2.42 14.75 3.25
N ARG A 24 1.41 14.84 4.11
CA ARG A 24 1.48 15.62 5.34
C ARG A 24 1.83 14.82 6.58
N LEU A 25 1.70 13.50 6.51
CA LEU A 25 1.80 12.67 7.70
C LEU A 25 3.26 12.53 8.14
N ALA A 26 3.46 12.55 9.46
CA ALA A 26 4.79 12.28 10.01
C ALA A 26 5.11 10.80 9.85
N ALA A 27 6.41 10.49 9.73
CA ALA A 27 6.84 9.10 9.52
C ALA A 27 6.29 8.14 10.56
N SER A 28 6.22 8.59 11.81
CA SER A 28 5.75 7.74 12.91
C SER A 28 4.26 7.46 12.86
N ASP A 29 3.51 8.18 12.05
CA ASP A 29 2.06 8.04 12.00
C ASP A 29 1.57 7.14 10.88
N PHE A 30 2.47 6.64 10.03
CA PHE A 30 2.08 5.68 9.01
C PHE A 30 1.81 4.31 9.62
N ALA A 31 0.94 3.55 8.98
CA ALA A 31 0.59 2.22 9.45
C ALA A 31 1.74 1.21 9.26
N PHE A 32 2.71 1.54 8.43
CA PHE A 32 3.90 0.70 8.21
C PHE A 32 5.14 1.44 8.66
N ALA A 33 5.92 0.79 9.50
CA ALA A 33 7.13 1.40 10.06
C ALA A 33 8.20 1.68 9.00
N CYS A 34 8.18 0.97 7.89
CA CYS A 34 9.19 1.15 6.84
C CYS A 34 9.02 2.43 6.05
N ILE A 35 7.88 3.12 6.17
CA ILE A 35 7.65 4.37 5.44
C ILE A 35 8.32 5.50 6.21
N SER A 36 9.44 5.99 5.68
CA SER A 36 10.17 7.07 6.34
C SER A 36 9.79 8.45 5.82
N SER A 37 9.17 8.52 4.65
CA SER A 37 8.80 9.79 4.04
C SER A 37 7.59 9.58 3.14
N GLY A 38 6.53 10.36 3.39
CA GLY A 38 5.35 10.33 2.54
C GLY A 38 5.66 10.77 1.11
N ARG A 39 6.56 11.74 0.96
CA ARG A 39 6.92 12.22 -0.37
C ARG A 39 7.64 11.15 -1.18
N ASN A 40 8.56 10.43 -0.54
CA ASN A 40 9.24 9.33 -1.21
C ASN A 40 8.28 8.21 -1.57
N TYR A 41 7.34 7.92 -0.68
CA TYR A 41 6.32 6.92 -0.94
C TYR A 41 5.49 7.29 -2.17
N LEU A 42 5.05 8.56 -2.23
CA LEU A 42 4.27 9.04 -3.36
C LEU A 42 5.07 9.06 -4.66
N SER A 43 6.34 9.44 -4.58
CA SER A 43 7.20 9.45 -5.75
C SER A 43 7.36 8.04 -6.31
N THR A 44 7.57 7.05 -5.44
CA THR A 44 7.68 5.67 -5.87
C THR A 44 6.35 5.18 -6.45
N LEU A 45 5.24 5.57 -5.84
CA LEU A 45 3.91 5.22 -6.34
C LEU A 45 3.72 5.73 -7.77
N ASP A 46 4.11 6.98 -8.02
CA ASP A 46 3.98 7.54 -9.36
C ASP A 46 4.83 6.79 -10.37
N MET A 47 6.01 6.35 -9.98
CA MET A 47 6.86 5.55 -10.85
C MET A 47 6.20 4.23 -11.21
N ARG A 48 5.57 3.58 -10.23
CA ARG A 48 4.88 2.30 -10.49
C ARG A 48 3.67 2.50 -11.39
N LEU A 49 2.96 3.62 -11.23
CA LEU A 49 1.79 3.90 -12.07
C LEU A 49 2.18 4.19 -13.51
N GLN A 50 3.29 4.90 -13.70
CA GLN A 50 3.77 5.22 -15.04
C GLN A 50 4.41 4.00 -15.70
N ASN A 51 5.09 3.19 -14.93
CA ASN A 51 5.83 2.03 -15.44
C ASN A 51 5.56 0.83 -14.53
N PRO A 52 4.44 0.13 -14.71
CA PRO A 52 4.10 -1.01 -13.84
C PRO A 52 5.17 -2.09 -13.80
N GLU A 53 5.97 -2.20 -14.85
CA GLU A 53 7.05 -3.18 -14.89
C GLU A 53 8.13 -2.90 -13.86
N THR A 54 8.11 -1.74 -13.20
CA THR A 54 9.09 -1.44 -12.17
C THR A 54 8.73 -1.98 -10.79
N VAL A 55 7.61 -2.67 -10.65
CA VAL A 55 7.24 -3.32 -9.38
C VAL A 55 8.39 -4.26 -8.99
N ARG A 56 8.89 -4.08 -7.77
CA ARG A 56 10.08 -4.78 -7.32
C ARG A 56 9.85 -5.56 -6.05
N GLN A 57 10.40 -6.76 -6.02
CA GLN A 57 10.33 -7.62 -4.86
C GLN A 57 11.70 -7.85 -4.18
N GLY A 58 12.78 -7.35 -4.79
CA GLY A 58 14.10 -7.63 -4.30
C GLY A 58 14.36 -9.12 -4.33
N ASN A 59 14.99 -9.66 -3.28
CA ASN A 59 15.20 -11.09 -3.14
C ASN A 59 14.16 -11.77 -2.26
N ALA A 60 13.11 -11.05 -1.88
CA ALA A 60 12.07 -11.63 -1.06
C ALA A 60 11.21 -12.58 -1.92
N PRO A 61 10.61 -13.61 -1.29
CA PRO A 61 9.77 -14.55 -2.05
C PRO A 61 8.39 -13.96 -2.34
N LEU A 62 8.37 -12.90 -3.14
CA LEU A 62 7.16 -12.15 -3.44
C LEU A 62 6.77 -12.21 -4.91
N CYS A 63 7.20 -13.27 -5.62
CA CYS A 63 6.93 -13.40 -7.06
C CYS A 63 5.44 -13.38 -7.37
N GLY A 64 4.63 -14.11 -6.60
CA GLY A 64 3.19 -14.13 -6.81
C GLY A 64 2.55 -12.76 -6.60
N PRO A 65 2.77 -12.13 -5.44
CA PRO A 65 2.26 -10.78 -5.22
C PRO A 65 2.76 -9.77 -6.24
N ALA A 66 4.04 -9.88 -6.66
CA ALA A 66 4.58 -8.94 -7.63
C ALA A 66 3.88 -9.07 -8.98
N ALA A 67 3.63 -10.30 -9.43
CA ALA A 67 2.93 -10.52 -10.69
C ALA A 67 1.51 -9.99 -10.61
N PHE A 68 0.83 -10.23 -9.48
CA PHE A 68 -0.53 -9.75 -9.29
C PHE A 68 -0.57 -8.22 -9.28
N MET A 69 0.34 -7.59 -8.55
CA MET A 69 0.37 -6.13 -8.47
C MET A 69 0.75 -5.49 -9.78
N TYR A 70 1.62 -6.14 -10.56
CA TYR A 70 1.91 -5.65 -11.90
C TYR A 70 0.63 -5.57 -12.72
N CYS A 71 -0.18 -6.63 -12.68
CA CYS A 71 -1.43 -6.66 -13.43
C CYS A 71 -2.40 -5.60 -12.94
N VAL A 72 -2.50 -5.41 -11.62
CA VAL A 72 -3.39 -4.39 -11.06
C VAL A 72 -2.93 -3.00 -11.47
N ALA A 73 -1.64 -2.72 -11.35
CA ALA A 73 -1.11 -1.39 -11.69
C ALA A 73 -1.29 -1.09 -13.17
N LYS A 74 -1.13 -2.10 -14.02
CA LYS A 74 -1.25 -1.92 -15.46
C LYS A 74 -2.68 -1.76 -15.90
N SER A 75 -3.58 -2.61 -15.40
CA SER A 75 -4.96 -2.66 -15.87
C SER A 75 -5.92 -1.80 -15.05
N PHE A 76 -5.61 -1.61 -13.77
CA PHE A 76 -6.48 -0.88 -12.86
C PHE A 76 -5.65 0.08 -12.00
N PRO A 77 -5.02 1.08 -12.63
CA PRO A 77 -4.08 1.95 -11.90
C PRO A 77 -4.72 2.68 -10.73
N ARG A 78 -5.99 3.06 -10.85
CA ARG A 78 -6.66 3.74 -9.74
C ARG A 78 -6.85 2.83 -8.54
N VAL A 79 -7.10 1.55 -8.79
CA VAL A 79 -7.23 0.56 -7.72
C VAL A 79 -5.89 0.35 -7.03
N TYR A 80 -4.82 0.23 -7.81
CA TYR A 80 -3.48 0.09 -7.26
C TYR A 80 -3.11 1.31 -6.40
N GLU A 81 -3.38 2.50 -6.93
CA GLU A 81 -3.09 3.74 -6.22
C GLU A 81 -3.81 3.78 -4.88
N ARG A 82 -5.12 3.51 -4.89
CA ARG A 82 -5.91 3.54 -3.67
C ARG A 82 -5.45 2.50 -2.67
N TYR A 83 -5.15 1.30 -3.13
CA TYR A 83 -4.66 0.22 -2.29
C TYR A 83 -3.37 0.64 -1.57
N ALA A 84 -2.41 1.19 -2.32
CA ALA A 84 -1.14 1.62 -1.74
C ALA A 84 -1.33 2.73 -0.72
N LEU A 85 -2.22 3.68 -1.02
CA LEU A 85 -2.46 4.81 -0.12
C LEU A 85 -3.18 4.38 1.16
N GLU A 86 -4.19 3.54 1.03
CA GLU A 86 -4.94 3.09 2.20
C GLU A 86 -4.10 2.21 3.12
N LEU A 87 -3.26 1.35 2.55
CA LEU A 87 -2.38 0.54 3.38
C LEU A 87 -1.40 1.42 4.17
N ALA A 88 -0.86 2.44 3.53
CA ALA A 88 0.09 3.34 4.20
C ALA A 88 -0.56 4.08 5.36
N LEU A 89 -1.81 4.49 5.18
CA LEU A 89 -2.50 5.31 6.18
C LEU A 89 -3.20 4.48 7.23
N GLU A 90 -3.83 3.39 6.85
CA GLU A 90 -4.73 2.64 7.73
C GLU A 90 -4.26 1.22 8.05
N GLY A 91 -3.33 0.70 7.29
CA GLY A 91 -2.82 -0.65 7.53
C GLY A 91 -3.70 -1.76 6.98
N ASN A 92 -4.77 -1.40 6.26
CA ASN A 92 -5.62 -2.37 5.60
C ASN A 92 -6.24 -1.72 4.37
N SER A 93 -6.65 -2.53 3.42
CA SER A 93 -7.29 -2.03 2.21
C SER A 93 -8.00 -3.19 1.50
N ARG A 94 -8.54 -2.90 0.32
CA ARG A 94 -9.22 -3.88 -0.52
C ARG A 94 -8.74 -3.76 -1.96
N ILE A 95 -8.72 -4.89 -2.63
CA ILE A 95 -8.57 -4.93 -4.07
C ILE A 95 -9.81 -5.68 -4.57
N GLY A 96 -10.78 -4.93 -5.09
CA GLY A 96 -12.07 -5.54 -5.38
C GLY A 96 -12.70 -6.05 -4.10
N GLN A 97 -12.95 -7.35 -4.04
CA GLN A 97 -13.52 -7.96 -2.85
C GLN A 97 -12.47 -8.58 -1.94
N LEU A 98 -11.22 -8.56 -2.37
CA LEU A 98 -10.14 -9.12 -1.56
C LEU A 98 -9.75 -8.13 -0.46
N LEU A 99 -9.97 -8.54 0.78
CA LEU A 99 -9.58 -7.72 1.93
C LEU A 99 -8.14 -8.04 2.30
N VAL A 100 -7.32 -7.00 2.37
CA VAL A 100 -5.91 -7.13 2.72
C VAL A 100 -5.67 -6.52 4.09
N THR A 101 -5.30 -7.35 5.06
CA THR A 101 -5.13 -6.95 6.46
C THR A 101 -3.81 -7.51 6.99
N PRO A 102 -2.69 -6.84 6.68
CA PRO A 102 -1.38 -7.31 7.16
C PRO A 102 -1.30 -7.37 8.67
N SER A 103 -0.52 -8.30 9.18
CA SER A 103 -0.31 -8.45 10.61
C SER A 103 0.53 -7.31 11.18
N SER A 104 0.51 -7.17 12.51
CA SER A 104 1.38 -6.21 13.19
C SER A 104 2.85 -6.47 12.85
N ALA A 105 3.25 -7.73 12.82
CA ALA A 105 4.64 -8.07 12.52
C ALA A 105 5.05 -7.54 11.16
N CYS A 106 4.19 -7.70 10.16
CA CYS A 106 4.47 -7.21 8.81
C CYS A 106 4.55 -5.68 8.80
N ARG A 107 3.60 -5.01 9.48
CA ARG A 107 3.54 -3.55 9.49
C ARG A 107 4.67 -2.93 10.31
N ASN A 108 5.16 -3.63 11.33
CA ASN A 108 6.18 -3.08 12.23
C ASN A 108 7.60 -3.42 11.82
N ALA A 109 7.79 -4.12 10.71
CA ALA A 109 9.14 -4.37 10.21
C ALA A 109 9.79 -3.02 9.89
N THR A 110 10.89 -2.72 10.58
CA THR A 110 11.49 -1.39 10.50
C THR A 110 12.40 -1.24 9.30
N ASP A 111 13.02 -2.32 8.84
CA ASP A 111 13.80 -2.23 7.63
C ASP A 111 13.12 -3.08 6.57
N SER A 112 13.07 -2.54 5.40
CA SER A 112 12.48 -3.24 4.27
C SER A 112 13.55 -4.04 3.54
N ILE A 113 14.56 -4.45 4.26
CA ILE A 113 15.57 -5.34 3.72
C ILE A 113 14.93 -6.69 3.51
N GLY A 114 14.92 -7.12 2.27
CA GLY A 114 14.36 -8.41 1.93
C GLY A 114 15.15 -9.52 2.55
N LEU A 115 14.56 -10.70 2.56
CA LEU A 115 15.27 -11.89 3.02
C LEU A 115 16.50 -12.07 2.15
N GLY A 116 17.64 -12.05 2.75
CA GLY A 116 18.90 -12.10 2.02
C GLY A 116 19.64 -10.78 1.99
N GLY A 117 19.09 -9.76 2.63
CA GLY A 117 19.81 -8.51 2.83
C GLY A 117 19.64 -7.47 1.73
N ILE A 118 18.75 -7.68 0.78
CA ILE A 118 18.54 -6.72 -0.29
C ILE A 118 17.35 -5.82 0.06
N SER A 119 17.59 -4.51 -0.02
CA SER A 119 16.58 -3.54 0.32
C SER A 119 15.43 -3.56 -0.70
N ILE A 120 14.21 -3.48 -0.19
CA ILE A 120 13.00 -3.36 -0.99
C ILE A 120 12.43 -1.97 -0.74
N PRO A 121 12.04 -1.22 -1.78
CA PRO A 121 11.40 0.08 -1.57
C PRO A 121 10.19 -0.05 -0.66
N ALA A 122 9.97 0.96 0.18
CA ALA A 122 8.87 0.92 1.14
C ALA A 122 7.53 0.62 0.48
N LEU A 123 7.26 1.25 -0.66
CA LEU A 123 6.01 1.01 -1.39
C LEU A 123 5.83 -0.47 -1.72
N ASP A 124 6.90 -1.10 -2.19
CA ASP A 124 6.80 -2.51 -2.59
C ASP A 124 6.65 -3.41 -1.37
N TRP A 125 7.32 -3.09 -0.26
CA TRP A 125 7.11 -3.85 0.96
C TRP A 125 5.65 -3.76 1.39
N VAL A 126 5.10 -2.55 1.42
CA VAL A 126 3.71 -2.33 1.83
C VAL A 126 2.75 -3.11 0.94
N THR A 127 2.88 -2.97 -0.38
CA THR A 127 1.91 -3.54 -1.30
C THR A 127 2.10 -5.04 -1.49
N LEU A 128 3.32 -5.52 -1.55
CA LEU A 128 3.60 -6.93 -1.85
C LEU A 128 3.64 -7.78 -0.59
N ALA A 129 4.42 -7.37 0.39
CA ALA A 129 4.51 -8.13 1.63
C ALA A 129 3.19 -8.07 2.39
N GLY A 130 2.51 -6.93 2.34
CA GLY A 130 1.20 -6.80 2.96
C GLY A 130 0.20 -7.77 2.37
N LEU A 131 0.17 -7.90 1.05
CA LEU A 131 -0.73 -8.84 0.38
C LEU A 131 -0.38 -10.27 0.77
N ARG A 132 0.89 -10.64 0.67
CA ARG A 132 1.31 -11.99 0.97
C ARG A 132 1.02 -12.37 2.41
N ASP A 133 1.36 -11.49 3.34
CA ASP A 133 1.14 -11.73 4.76
C ASP A 133 -0.36 -11.94 5.04
N SER A 134 -1.18 -11.10 4.45
CA SER A 134 -2.63 -11.16 4.66
C SER A 134 -3.23 -12.46 4.10
N THR A 135 -2.76 -12.90 2.95
CA THR A 135 -3.35 -14.07 2.30
C THR A 135 -2.79 -15.40 2.81
N ASN A 136 -1.68 -15.34 3.55
CA ASN A 136 -1.06 -16.56 4.08
C ASN A 136 -1.52 -16.93 5.48
N ARG A 137 -2.48 -16.21 6.03
CA ARG A 137 -2.99 -16.49 7.38
C ARG A 137 -4.25 -17.29 7.39
#